data_efcaba845a744db3e489cc231c365bda
#
_entry.id   efcaba845a744db3e489cc231c365bda
#
_cell.length_a   1.000
_cell.length_b   1.000
_cell.length_c   1.000
_cell.angle_alpha   90.00
_cell.angle_beta   90.00
_cell.angle_gamma   90.00
#
_symmetry.space_group_name_H-M   'P 1'
#
loop_
_entity.id
_entity.type
_entity.pdbx_description
1 polymer ?
#
loop_
_entity_poly.entity_id
_entity_poly.type
_entity_poly.pdbx_seq_one_letter_code
_entity_poly.pdbx_strand_id
1 'polypeptide(L)'
;MPTVFLGGLQPNFGLLTLHELGHALCKHKDYKVDVERIKIECEAWERAKTVYLKYHKEAYAEDGAVKNESLARILPEWDEDLVQEKLDTYRDWLHTKSRCKKCGLTGYQTEDGKYHCPRCEAFL
;
A
#
# COMPACT_ATOMS: atom_id res chain seq x y z
N MET A 1 2.20 14.61 9.68
CA MET A 1 2.34 13.69 10.10
C MET A 1 2.55 13.44 11.32
N PRO A 2 2.23 13.11 11.57
CA PRO A 2 2.18 13.02 12.72
C PRO A 2 3.18 12.46 13.41
N THR A 3 3.23 12.41 13.95
CA THR A 3 3.89 12.22 14.63
C THR A 3 4.36 11.19 15.01
N VAL A 4 4.70 10.95 15.16
CA VAL A 4 5.16 10.12 15.17
C VAL A 4 5.86 9.68 16.12
N PHE A 5 5.86 9.50 16.72
CA PHE A 5 6.37 9.13 17.58
C PHE A 5 6.58 8.49 18.04
N LEU A 6 6.74 8.31 18.02
CA LEU A 6 6.91 8.12 18.68
C LEU A 6 7.42 7.12 19.40
N GLY A 7 7.57 7.12 20.26
CA GLY A 7 8.11 6.25 21.19
C GLY A 7 7.88 4.83 20.93
N GLY A 8 6.98 4.30 21.28
CA GLY A 8 6.71 2.93 20.99
C GLY A 8 6.63 2.65 19.50
N LEU A 9 7.70 2.94 18.84
CA LEU A 9 7.74 2.77 17.40
C LEU A 9 7.51 1.33 17.01
N GLN A 10 6.66 1.15 16.04
CA GLN A 10 6.42 -0.16 15.49
C GLN A 10 7.63 -0.59 14.66
N PRO A 11 7.94 -1.89 14.61
CA PRO A 11 9.08 -2.37 13.83
C PRO A 11 9.05 -1.94 12.37
N ASN A 12 7.85 -1.74 11.81
CA ASN A 12 7.68 -1.39 10.40
C ASN A 12 7.37 0.08 10.18
N PHE A 13 7.61 0.92 11.18
CA PHE A 13 7.31 2.35 11.09
C PHE A 13 7.96 3.02 9.88
N GLY A 14 9.23 2.70 9.64
CA GLY A 14 9.94 3.28 8.50
C GLY A 14 9.36 2.91 7.16
N LEU A 15 8.92 1.67 7.00
CA LEU A 15 8.28 1.21 5.75
C LEU A 15 6.95 1.91 5.53
N LEU A 16 6.17 2.09 6.60
CA LEU A 16 4.90 2.81 6.49
C LEU A 16 5.12 4.26 6.09
N THR A 17 6.18 4.88 6.59
CA THR A 17 6.54 6.24 6.22
C THR A 17 6.91 6.30 4.73
N LEU A 18 7.69 5.33 4.24
CA LEU A 18 8.04 5.25 2.84
C LEU A 18 6.80 5.04 1.96
N HIS A 19 5.84 4.26 2.45
CA HIS A 19 4.57 4.05 1.75
C HIS A 19 3.82 5.37 1.58
N GLU A 20 3.74 6.18 2.64
CA GLU A 20 3.09 7.48 2.56
C GLU A 20 3.81 8.40 1.58
N LEU A 21 5.14 8.36 1.59
CA LEU A 21 5.93 9.12 0.61
C LEU A 21 5.63 8.62 -0.80
N GLY A 22 5.45 7.31 -0.97
CA GLY A 22 5.08 6.73 -2.25
C GLY A 22 3.80 7.33 -2.81
N HIS A 23 2.77 7.46 -1.97
CA HIS A 23 1.53 8.11 -2.38
C HIS A 23 1.77 9.56 -2.83
N ALA A 24 2.57 10.30 -2.06
CA ALA A 24 2.86 11.70 -2.38
C ALA A 24 3.60 11.82 -3.70
N LEU A 25 4.58 10.96 -3.94
CA LEU A 25 5.38 11.01 -5.17
C LEU A 25 4.57 10.62 -6.41
N CYS A 26 3.60 9.73 -6.25
CA CYS A 26 2.71 9.34 -7.34
C CYS A 26 1.60 10.36 -7.56
N LYS A 27 1.47 11.34 -6.66
CA LYS A 27 0.43 12.36 -6.72
C LYS A 27 -0.96 11.75 -6.77
N HIS A 28 -1.17 10.74 -5.93
CA HIS A 28 -2.43 10.05 -5.88
C HIS A 28 -3.57 10.97 -5.47
N LYS A 29 -4.73 10.77 -6.10
CA LYS A 29 -5.94 11.55 -5.84
C LYS A 29 -7.08 10.59 -5.52
N ASP A 30 -8.27 11.14 -5.34
CA ASP A 30 -9.45 10.33 -5.12
C ASP A 30 -9.72 9.39 -6.30
N TYR A 31 -10.37 8.30 -6.02
CA TYR A 31 -10.70 7.29 -7.02
C TYR A 31 -12.21 7.21 -7.19
N LYS A 32 -12.66 6.74 -8.38
CA LYS A 32 -14.08 6.62 -8.70
C LYS A 32 -14.63 5.23 -8.39
N VAL A 33 -13.85 4.21 -8.69
CA VAL A 33 -14.24 2.83 -8.42
C VAL A 33 -13.24 2.19 -7.46
N ASP A 34 -13.74 1.30 -6.62
CA ASP A 34 -12.96 0.78 -5.51
C ASP A 34 -11.72 0.00 -5.94
N VAL A 35 -11.75 -0.65 -7.09
CA VAL A 35 -10.59 -1.39 -7.57
C VAL A 35 -9.41 -0.45 -7.83
N GLU A 36 -9.67 0.81 -8.14
CA GLU A 36 -8.61 1.80 -8.34
C GLU A 36 -7.82 2.05 -7.06
N ARG A 37 -8.46 1.86 -5.92
CA ARG A 37 -7.77 2.01 -4.64
C ARG A 37 -6.65 0.99 -4.49
N ILE A 38 -6.90 -0.24 -4.93
CA ILE A 38 -5.87 -1.29 -4.88
C ILE A 38 -4.72 -0.92 -5.79
N LYS A 39 -5.01 -0.39 -6.97
CA LYS A 39 -3.99 0.07 -7.91
C LYS A 39 -3.14 1.19 -7.29
N ILE A 40 -3.79 2.16 -6.65
CA ILE A 40 -3.12 3.27 -5.98
C ILE A 40 -2.19 2.75 -4.89
N GLU A 41 -2.64 1.79 -4.09
CA GLU A 41 -1.81 1.22 -3.04
C GLU A 41 -0.62 0.44 -3.60
N CYS A 42 -0.83 -0.31 -4.68
CA CYS A 42 0.27 -1.01 -5.33
C CYS A 42 1.31 -0.03 -5.87
N GLU A 43 0.86 1.04 -6.50
CA GLU A 43 1.77 2.07 -7.04
C GLU A 43 2.56 2.75 -5.93
N ALA A 44 1.90 3.04 -4.80
CA ALA A 44 2.57 3.66 -3.67
C ALA A 44 3.68 2.77 -3.11
N TRP A 45 3.41 1.47 -2.96
CA TRP A 45 4.43 0.52 -2.48
C TRP A 45 5.57 0.34 -3.48
N GLU A 46 5.26 0.31 -4.78
CA GLU A 46 6.28 0.23 -5.83
C GLU A 46 7.20 1.45 -5.78
N ARG A 47 6.61 2.62 -5.62
CA ARG A 47 7.39 3.86 -5.52
C ARG A 47 8.21 3.89 -4.24
N ALA A 48 7.62 3.43 -3.14
CA ALA A 48 8.33 3.34 -1.86
C ALA A 48 9.56 2.45 -1.98
N LYS A 49 9.43 1.32 -2.68
CA LYS A 49 10.54 0.41 -2.89
C LYS A 49 11.65 1.05 -3.71
N THR A 50 11.28 1.80 -4.75
CA THR A 50 12.25 2.52 -5.57
C THR A 50 13.06 3.50 -4.73
N VAL A 51 12.38 4.26 -3.86
CA VAL A 51 13.04 5.22 -2.97
C VAL A 51 13.94 4.48 -1.98
N TYR A 52 13.43 3.38 -1.41
CA TYR A 52 14.19 2.57 -0.47
C TYR A 52 15.51 2.07 -1.09
N LEU A 53 15.43 1.51 -2.30
CA LEU A 53 16.61 0.96 -2.98
C LEU A 53 17.64 2.04 -3.27
N LYS A 54 17.18 3.24 -3.61
CA LYS A 54 18.06 4.37 -3.83
C LYS A 54 18.86 4.70 -2.57
N TYR A 55 18.18 4.84 -1.44
CA TYR A 55 18.84 5.17 -0.18
C TYR A 55 19.67 4.01 0.36
N HIS A 56 19.27 2.79 0.08
CA HIS A 56 20.07 1.63 0.47
C HIS A 56 21.44 1.66 -0.21
N LYS A 57 21.47 2.02 -1.50
CA LYS A 57 22.74 2.17 -2.22
C LYS A 57 23.61 3.27 -1.65
N GLU A 58 22.99 4.32 -1.09
CA GLU A 58 23.73 5.40 -0.46
C GLU A 58 24.22 5.03 0.92
N ALA A 59 23.49 4.16 1.61
CA ALA A 59 23.83 3.74 2.97
C ALA A 59 24.88 2.64 3.02
N TYR A 60 24.88 1.74 2.04
CA TYR A 60 25.71 0.54 2.03
C TYR A 60 26.45 0.35 0.71
N ALA A 61 27.67 -0.18 0.82
CA ALA A 61 28.43 -0.59 -0.35
C ALA A 61 27.91 -1.95 -0.84
N GLU A 62 28.33 -2.37 -2.04
CA GLU A 62 27.91 -3.65 -2.62
C GLU A 62 28.27 -4.85 -1.74
N ASP A 63 29.37 -4.75 -0.98
CA ASP A 63 29.81 -5.83 -0.09
C ASP A 63 29.08 -5.78 1.27
N GLY A 64 28.15 -4.86 1.44
CA GLY A 64 27.39 -4.70 2.67
C GLY A 64 28.02 -3.76 3.69
N ALA A 65 29.17 -3.20 3.41
CA ALA A 65 29.83 -2.27 4.33
C ALA A 65 29.05 -0.95 4.38
N VAL A 66 29.00 -0.36 5.57
CA VAL A 66 28.31 0.90 5.77
C VAL A 66 29.07 2.04 5.09
N LYS A 67 28.41 2.78 4.22
CA LYS A 67 28.96 3.96 3.54
C LYS A 67 28.50 5.25 4.21
N ASN A 68 27.28 5.28 4.69
CA ASN A 68 26.70 6.44 5.35
C ASN A 68 26.03 5.96 6.62
N GLU A 69 26.71 6.16 7.74
CA GLU A 69 26.27 5.62 9.03
C GLU A 69 24.96 6.25 9.50
N SER A 70 24.80 7.55 9.28
CA SER A 70 23.57 8.24 9.69
C SER A 70 22.37 7.69 8.93
N LEU A 71 22.53 7.49 7.63
CA LEU A 71 21.46 6.96 6.78
C LEU A 71 21.17 5.50 7.10
N ALA A 72 22.24 4.70 7.28
CA ALA A 72 22.09 3.28 7.61
C ALA A 72 21.34 3.09 8.92
N ARG A 73 21.52 4.02 9.86
CA ARG A 73 20.92 3.94 11.18
C ARG A 73 19.41 4.14 11.14
N ILE A 74 18.92 4.97 10.23
CA ILE A 74 17.49 5.29 10.13
C ILE A 74 16.76 4.50 9.05
N LEU A 75 17.49 3.89 8.12
CA LEU A 75 16.87 3.17 7.02
C LEU A 75 16.29 1.84 7.53
N PRO A 76 14.99 1.59 7.31
CA PRO A 76 14.38 0.33 7.75
C PRO A 76 14.82 -0.83 6.87
N GLU A 77 14.55 -2.04 7.32
CA GLU A 77 14.69 -3.20 6.46
C GLU A 77 13.43 -3.30 5.59
N TRP A 78 13.61 -3.62 4.33
CA TRP A 78 12.47 -3.83 3.43
C TRP A 78 11.85 -5.19 3.73
N ASP A 79 10.57 -5.21 4.00
CA ASP A 79 9.84 -6.42 4.33
C ASP A 79 8.74 -6.66 3.29
N GLU A 80 9.03 -7.54 2.33
CA GLU A 80 8.11 -7.84 1.24
C GLU A 80 6.84 -8.54 1.76
N ASP A 81 6.97 -9.31 2.82
CA ASP A 81 5.82 -9.98 3.42
C ASP A 81 4.86 -8.97 4.03
N LEU A 82 5.39 -7.91 4.65
CA LEU A 82 4.57 -6.84 5.18
C LEU A 82 3.82 -6.14 4.04
N VAL A 83 4.51 -5.85 2.95
CA VAL A 83 3.88 -5.20 1.79
C VAL A 83 2.73 -6.05 1.27
N GLN A 84 2.97 -7.36 1.10
CA GLN A 84 1.94 -8.26 0.62
C GLN A 84 0.76 -8.34 1.59
N GLU A 85 1.05 -8.39 2.89
CA GLU A 85 0.02 -8.41 3.90
C GLU A 85 -0.87 -7.16 3.83
N LYS A 86 -0.26 -6.00 3.66
CA LYS A 86 -1.01 -4.75 3.53
C LYS A 86 -1.86 -4.73 2.27
N LEU A 87 -1.30 -5.19 1.15
CA LEU A 87 -2.05 -5.25 -0.10
C LEU A 87 -3.21 -6.25 -0.02
N ASP A 88 -3.01 -7.36 0.67
CA ASP A 88 -4.06 -8.37 0.86
C ASP A 88 -5.25 -7.82 1.65
N THR A 89 -5.03 -6.88 2.57
CA THR A 89 -6.15 -6.28 3.32
C THR A 89 -7.08 -5.51 2.38
N TYR A 90 -6.54 -4.87 1.36
CA TYR A 90 -7.37 -4.16 0.38
C TYR A 90 -8.12 -5.13 -0.53
N ARG A 91 -7.49 -6.24 -0.89
CA ARG A 91 -8.16 -7.28 -1.66
C ARG A 91 -9.34 -7.85 -0.88
N ASP A 92 -9.12 -8.16 0.40
CA ASP A 92 -10.17 -8.72 1.25
C ASP A 92 -11.30 -7.72 1.47
N TRP A 93 -10.96 -6.45 1.66
CA TRP A 93 -11.93 -5.37 1.77
C TRP A 93 -12.79 -5.29 0.52
N LEU A 94 -12.17 -5.31 -0.66
CA LEU A 94 -12.91 -5.22 -1.92
C LEU A 94 -13.78 -6.45 -2.12
N HIS A 95 -13.27 -7.62 -1.81
CA HIS A 95 -14.02 -8.86 -1.94
C HIS A 95 -15.29 -8.82 -1.07
N THR A 96 -15.14 -8.41 0.18
CA THR A 96 -16.28 -8.30 1.10
C THR A 96 -17.29 -7.28 0.61
N LYS A 97 -16.81 -6.13 0.14
CA LYS A 97 -17.66 -5.03 -0.29
C LYS A 97 -18.41 -5.35 -1.58
N SER A 98 -17.76 -6.08 -2.50
CA SER A 98 -18.33 -6.37 -3.82
C SER A 98 -19.19 -7.62 -3.85
N ARG A 99 -19.22 -8.40 -2.79
CA ARG A 99 -19.93 -9.68 -2.78
C ARG A 99 -21.43 -9.49 -2.68
N CYS A 100 -22.18 -10.14 -3.55
CA CYS A 100 -23.62 -10.14 -3.49
C CYS A 100 -24.11 -10.90 -2.23
N LYS A 101 -24.96 -10.25 -1.45
CA LYS A 101 -25.46 -10.85 -0.21
C LYS A 101 -26.46 -11.97 -0.44
N LYS A 102 -27.05 -12.03 -1.64
CA LYS A 102 -28.01 -13.07 -1.97
C LYS A 102 -27.35 -14.34 -2.49
N CYS A 103 -26.48 -14.22 -3.49
CA CYS A 103 -25.91 -15.39 -4.15
C CYS A 103 -24.42 -15.58 -3.93
N GLY A 104 -23.75 -14.58 -3.33
CA GLY A 104 -22.31 -14.67 -3.06
C GLY A 104 -21.41 -14.40 -4.25
N LEU A 105 -22.00 -14.08 -5.41
CA LEU A 105 -21.21 -13.78 -6.60
C LEU A 105 -20.52 -12.42 -6.44
N THR A 106 -19.33 -12.28 -7.02
CA THR A 106 -18.62 -11.00 -7.03
C THR A 106 -19.35 -10.03 -7.95
N GLY A 107 -19.75 -8.89 -7.40
CA GLY A 107 -20.42 -7.85 -8.17
C GLY A 107 -19.43 -6.95 -8.88
N TYR A 108 -19.95 -6.06 -9.69
CA TYR A 108 -19.15 -5.06 -10.38
C TYR A 108 -19.61 -3.67 -9.96
N GLN A 109 -18.71 -2.71 -10.04
CA GLN A 109 -18.97 -1.34 -9.61
C GLN A 109 -19.12 -0.45 -10.85
N THR A 110 -20.18 0.38 -10.85
CA THR A 110 -20.40 1.36 -11.91
C THR A 110 -19.74 2.70 -11.51
N GLU A 111 -19.73 3.64 -12.45
CA GLU A 111 -19.07 4.93 -12.23
C GLU A 111 -19.69 5.74 -11.10
N ASP A 112 -20.93 5.47 -10.74
CA ASP A 112 -21.61 6.14 -9.63
C ASP A 112 -21.21 5.55 -8.27
N GLY A 113 -20.31 4.56 -8.26
CA GLY A 113 -19.80 3.95 -7.04
C GLY A 113 -20.65 2.82 -6.50
N LYS A 114 -21.74 2.48 -7.15
CA LYS A 114 -22.64 1.42 -6.68
C LYS A 114 -22.26 0.07 -7.25
N TYR A 115 -22.48 -0.97 -6.44
CA TYR A 115 -22.22 -2.36 -6.86
C TYR A 115 -23.47 -3.02 -7.38
N HIS A 116 -23.31 -3.83 -8.40
CA HIS A 116 -24.39 -4.60 -9.01
C HIS A 116 -23.98 -6.05 -9.12
N CYS A 117 -24.92 -6.95 -8.88
CA CYS A 117 -24.67 -8.37 -9.07
C CYS A 117 -25.07 -8.75 -10.49
N PRO A 118 -24.16 -9.29 -11.30
CA PRO A 118 -24.50 -9.66 -12.69
C PRO A 118 -25.51 -10.79 -12.77
N ARG A 119 -25.64 -11.57 -11.69
CA ARG A 119 -26.60 -12.68 -11.65
C ARG A 119 -27.95 -12.24 -11.12
N CYS A 120 -27.97 -11.46 -10.05
CA CYS A 120 -29.20 -11.03 -9.39
C CYS A 120 -29.70 -9.68 -9.93
N GLU A 121 -28.82 -8.94 -10.60
CA GLU A 121 -29.10 -7.60 -11.13
C GLU A 121 -29.57 -6.64 -10.04
N ALA A 122 -29.04 -6.81 -8.83
CA ALA A 122 -29.39 -5.98 -7.69
C ALA A 122 -28.23 -5.09 -7.27
N PHE A 123 -28.55 -3.98 -6.61
CA PHE A 123 -27.53 -3.16 -5.95
C PHE A 123 -27.05 -3.88 -4.69
N LEU A 124 -25.77 -3.86 -4.49
CA LEU A 124 -25.13 -4.53 -3.34
C LEU A 124 -24.84 -3.57 -2.21
#